data_820c62ce940b7c6d3c316606755ad56f
#
_entry.id   820c62ce940b7c6d3c316606755ad56f
#
_cell.length_a   1.000
_cell.length_b   1.000
_cell.length_c   1.000
_cell.angle_alpha   90.00
_cell.angle_beta   90.00
_cell.angle_gamma   90.00
#
_symmetry.space_group_name_H-M   'P 1'
#
loop_
_entity.id
_entity.type
_entity.pdbx_description
1 polymer ?
#
loop_
_entity_poly.entity_id
_entity_poly.type
_entity_poly.pdbx_seq_one_letter_code
_entity_poly.pdbx_strand_id
1 'polypeptide(L)'
;LLLGITIFTFAFSSPALAADAAAGAKIFSANCNACHAGGKNAVNPAKTLSKADLEKYGMYSAEAIITQVTNGKNAMPGFGKRIKPEQIENVAAYVLEQADKNWK
;
A
#
# COMPACT_ATOMS: atom_id res chain seq x y z
N LEU A 1 -45.96 -18.32 21.70
CA LEU A 1 -44.97 -17.35 22.16
C LEU A 1 -43.63 -17.62 21.56
N LEU A 2 -43.35 -16.96 20.47
CA LEU A 2 -42.11 -17.14 19.74
C LEU A 2 -41.17 -16.01 20.07
N LEU A 3 -40.13 -16.34 20.78
CA LEU A 3 -38.98 -15.49 20.89
C LEU A 3 -38.20 -15.59 19.59
N GLY A 4 -38.30 -14.54 18.81
CA GLY A 4 -37.42 -14.41 17.65
C GLY A 4 -35.99 -14.19 18.14
N ILE A 5 -35.18 -15.19 17.98
CA ILE A 5 -33.75 -15.02 18.20
C ILE A 5 -33.21 -14.35 16.96
N THR A 6 -32.93 -13.08 17.10
CA THR A 6 -32.24 -12.35 16.05
C THR A 6 -30.75 -12.63 16.22
N ILE A 7 -30.21 -13.46 15.38
CA ILE A 7 -28.79 -13.69 15.34
C ILE A 7 -28.20 -12.60 14.49
N PHE A 8 -27.48 -11.69 15.14
CA PHE A 8 -26.70 -10.71 14.43
C PHE A 8 -25.34 -11.33 14.10
N THR A 9 -25.20 -11.73 12.88
CA THR A 9 -23.87 -12.04 12.36
C THR A 9 -23.22 -10.71 11.99
N PHE A 10 -22.31 -10.28 12.81
CA PHE A 10 -21.45 -9.19 12.44
C PHE A 10 -20.38 -9.73 11.52
N ALA A 11 -20.45 -9.36 10.26
CA ALA A 11 -19.31 -9.51 9.41
C ALA A 11 -18.29 -8.47 9.86
N PHE A 12 -17.34 -8.89 10.66
CA PHE A 12 -16.22 -8.04 10.96
C PHE A 12 -15.31 -8.03 9.75
N SER A 13 -15.26 -6.89 9.07
CA SER A 13 -14.10 -6.63 8.24
C SER A 13 -12.90 -6.68 9.18
N SER A 14 -12.00 -7.58 8.93
CA SER A 14 -10.79 -7.75 9.72
C SER A 14 -10.08 -6.41 9.88
N PRO A 15 -9.62 -6.04 11.08
CA PRO A 15 -8.81 -4.82 11.26
C PRO A 15 -7.59 -4.76 10.35
N ALA A 16 -7.10 -5.92 9.90
CA ALA A 16 -6.01 -6.00 8.92
C ALA A 16 -6.37 -5.37 7.58
N LEU A 17 -7.69 -5.21 7.28
CA LEU A 17 -8.15 -4.52 6.08
C LEU A 17 -8.15 -3.01 6.24
N ALA A 18 -8.02 -2.52 7.47
CA ALA A 18 -7.88 -1.10 7.75
C ALA A 18 -6.40 -0.76 7.91
N ALA A 19 -5.68 -0.82 6.79
CA ALA A 19 -4.27 -0.48 6.80
C ALA A 19 -4.07 0.98 7.23
N ASP A 20 -3.04 1.22 8.03
CA ASP A 20 -2.73 2.51 8.60
C ASP A 20 -1.77 3.28 7.70
N ALA A 21 -2.30 4.22 6.93
CA ALA A 21 -1.49 5.05 6.04
C ALA A 21 -0.49 5.93 6.82
N ALA A 22 -0.84 6.39 8.00
CA ALA A 22 0.08 7.19 8.83
C ALA A 22 1.28 6.35 9.29
N ALA A 23 1.06 5.11 9.68
CA ALA A 23 2.14 4.18 9.97
C ALA A 23 2.95 3.86 8.71
N GLY A 24 2.27 3.74 7.56
CA GLY A 24 2.90 3.53 6.26
C GLY A 24 3.83 4.66 5.84
N ALA A 25 3.51 5.89 6.21
CA ALA A 25 4.36 7.05 5.96
C ALA A 25 5.75 6.87 6.57
N LYS A 26 5.83 6.34 7.76
CA LYS A 26 7.10 6.09 8.45
C LYS A 26 7.91 4.99 7.76
N ILE A 27 7.24 3.93 7.32
CA ILE A 27 7.87 2.84 6.58
C ILE A 27 8.41 3.36 5.24
N PHE A 28 7.62 4.15 4.55
CA PHE A 28 8.01 4.77 3.28
C PHE A 28 9.23 5.66 3.45
N SER A 29 9.22 6.53 4.44
CA SER A 29 10.34 7.43 4.73
C SER A 29 11.64 6.68 4.98
N ALA A 30 11.58 5.56 5.70
CA ALA A 30 12.76 4.78 6.05
C ALA A 30 13.27 3.88 4.92
N ASN A 31 12.39 3.37 4.07
CA ASN A 31 12.75 2.29 3.14
C ASN A 31 12.54 2.62 1.66
N CYS A 32 11.70 3.56 1.34
CA CYS A 32 11.25 3.80 -0.06
C CYS A 32 11.70 5.16 -0.58
N ASN A 33 11.92 6.10 0.32
CA ASN A 33 12.16 7.49 -0.01
C ASN A 33 13.44 7.72 -0.83
N ALA A 34 14.42 6.85 -0.69
CA ALA A 34 15.68 6.97 -1.44
C ALA A 34 15.44 7.00 -2.96
N CYS A 35 14.49 6.19 -3.43
CA CYS A 35 14.14 6.12 -4.85
C CYS A 35 12.82 6.81 -5.19
N HIS A 36 11.89 6.86 -4.24
CA HIS A 36 10.52 7.32 -4.48
C HIS A 36 10.17 8.64 -3.79
N ALA A 37 11.16 9.46 -3.46
CA ALA A 37 10.90 10.75 -2.83
C ALA A 37 9.88 11.56 -3.62
N GLY A 38 8.86 12.07 -2.93
CA GLY A 38 7.81 12.86 -3.58
C GLY A 38 6.95 12.09 -4.57
N GLY A 39 6.96 10.76 -4.49
CA GLY A 39 6.22 9.91 -5.43
C GLY A 39 6.90 9.71 -6.77
N LYS A 40 8.14 10.11 -6.88
CA LYS A 40 8.93 9.98 -8.11
C LYS A 40 9.60 8.60 -8.18
N ASN A 41 10.45 8.41 -9.15
CA ASN A 41 11.27 7.22 -9.29
C ASN A 41 12.63 7.65 -9.83
N ALA A 42 13.64 7.60 -8.97
CA ALA A 42 14.99 8.06 -9.31
C ALA A 42 15.67 7.15 -10.35
N VAL A 43 15.37 5.85 -10.33
CA VAL A 43 15.97 4.87 -11.23
C VAL A 43 15.26 4.87 -12.58
N ASN A 44 13.95 4.98 -12.59
CA ASN A 44 13.16 5.00 -13.81
C ASN A 44 12.12 6.13 -13.76
N PRO A 45 12.51 7.36 -14.15
CA PRO A 45 11.62 8.51 -14.06
C PRO A 45 10.30 8.40 -14.83
N ALA A 46 10.20 7.48 -15.76
CA ALA A 46 8.97 7.25 -16.51
C ALA A 46 7.92 6.44 -15.74
N LYS A 47 8.32 5.79 -14.67
CA LYS A 47 7.44 4.95 -13.85
C LYS A 47 7.37 5.47 -12.42
N THR A 48 6.61 6.54 -12.23
CA THR A 48 6.45 7.18 -10.92
C THR A 48 5.35 6.54 -10.10
N LEU A 49 5.16 7.02 -8.89
CA LEU A 49 4.05 6.63 -8.03
C LEU A 49 2.86 7.58 -8.15
N SER A 50 2.80 8.36 -9.22
CA SER A 50 1.61 9.17 -9.49
C SER A 50 0.42 8.26 -9.75
N LYS A 51 -0.78 8.75 -9.49
CA LYS A 51 -2.00 7.97 -9.76
C LYS A 51 -2.07 7.55 -11.23
N ALA A 52 -1.75 8.48 -12.14
CA ALA A 52 -1.77 8.21 -13.57
C ALA A 52 -0.82 7.07 -13.95
N ASP A 53 0.41 7.09 -13.41
CA ASP A 53 1.38 6.04 -13.71
C ASP A 53 0.98 4.72 -13.05
N LEU A 54 0.50 4.74 -11.81
CA LEU A 54 0.02 3.54 -11.15
C LEU A 54 -1.11 2.89 -11.93
N GLU A 55 -2.04 3.68 -12.43
CA GLU A 55 -3.12 3.16 -13.28
C GLU A 55 -2.60 2.61 -14.60
N LYS A 56 -1.70 3.35 -15.24
CA LYS A 56 -1.13 2.96 -16.54
C LYS A 56 -0.44 1.60 -16.49
N TYR A 57 0.26 1.31 -15.42
CA TYR A 57 1.03 0.07 -15.28
C TYR A 57 0.31 -1.00 -14.46
N GLY A 58 -0.99 -0.84 -14.22
CA GLY A 58 -1.77 -1.83 -13.49
C GLY A 58 -1.40 -1.95 -12.01
N MET A 59 -0.86 -0.89 -11.44
CA MET A 59 -0.37 -0.87 -10.06
C MET A 59 -1.27 -0.12 -9.08
N TYR A 60 -2.39 0.40 -9.55
CA TYR A 60 -3.26 1.20 -8.70
C TYR A 60 -4.20 0.31 -7.87
N SER A 61 -3.62 -0.50 -7.01
CA SER A 61 -4.35 -1.31 -6.03
C SER A 61 -3.41 -1.71 -4.90
N ALA A 62 -3.96 -1.92 -3.71
CA ALA A 62 -3.17 -2.38 -2.58
C ALA A 62 -2.48 -3.72 -2.88
N GLU A 63 -3.20 -4.67 -3.50
CA GLU A 63 -2.64 -5.98 -3.84
C GLU A 63 -1.43 -5.89 -4.75
N ALA A 64 -1.51 -5.10 -5.81
CA ALA A 64 -0.42 -4.96 -6.77
C ALA A 64 0.82 -4.34 -6.10
N ILE A 65 0.61 -3.31 -5.28
CA ILE A 65 1.71 -2.66 -4.56
C ILE A 65 2.32 -3.61 -3.53
N ILE A 66 1.50 -4.30 -2.75
CA ILE A 66 1.97 -5.27 -1.76
C ILE A 66 2.81 -6.36 -2.43
N THR A 67 2.35 -6.90 -3.55
CA THR A 67 3.07 -7.93 -4.28
C THR A 67 4.44 -7.43 -4.75
N GLN A 68 4.49 -6.24 -5.33
CA GLN A 68 5.75 -5.68 -5.83
C GLN A 68 6.71 -5.31 -4.70
N VAL A 69 6.21 -4.72 -3.63
CA VAL A 69 7.06 -4.40 -2.47
C VAL A 69 7.61 -5.67 -1.83
N THR A 70 6.79 -6.71 -1.73
CA THR A 70 7.21 -7.98 -1.14
C THR A 70 8.28 -8.67 -1.97
N ASN A 71 8.06 -8.77 -3.28
CA ASN A 71 8.92 -9.55 -4.18
C ASN A 71 10.00 -8.73 -4.87
N GLY A 72 9.81 -7.43 -5.02
CA GLY A 72 10.68 -6.59 -5.82
C GLY A 72 10.43 -6.74 -7.31
N LYS A 73 11.06 -5.91 -8.09
CA LYS A 73 11.02 -5.97 -9.56
C LYS A 73 12.16 -5.17 -10.15
N ASN A 74 12.97 -5.81 -10.98
CA ASN A 74 14.14 -5.17 -11.60
C ASN A 74 15.07 -4.54 -10.55
N ALA A 75 15.34 -3.23 -10.64
CA ALA A 75 16.19 -2.53 -9.67
C ALA A 75 15.52 -2.32 -8.30
N MET A 76 14.20 -2.46 -8.22
CA MET A 76 13.51 -2.34 -6.95
C MET A 76 13.68 -3.62 -6.12
N PRO A 77 14.29 -3.54 -4.94
CA PRO A 77 14.47 -4.73 -4.11
C PRO A 77 13.15 -5.21 -3.52
N GLY A 78 13.10 -6.50 -3.18
CA GLY A 78 12.00 -7.07 -2.42
C GLY A 78 12.18 -6.83 -0.94
N PHE A 79 11.12 -6.46 -0.25
CA PHE A 79 11.16 -6.15 1.18
C PHE A 79 10.50 -7.21 2.06
N GLY A 80 10.02 -8.30 1.45
CA GLY A 80 9.27 -9.32 2.19
C GLY A 80 10.00 -9.96 3.36
N LYS A 81 11.34 -9.96 3.34
CA LYS A 81 12.16 -10.49 4.43
C LYS A 81 12.62 -9.42 5.42
N ARG A 82 12.42 -8.15 5.10
CA ARG A 82 12.90 -7.02 5.91
C ARG A 82 11.79 -6.26 6.61
N ILE A 83 10.60 -6.31 6.06
CA ILE A 83 9.43 -5.57 6.54
C ILE A 83 8.30 -6.57 6.74
N LYS A 84 7.58 -6.43 7.86
CA LYS A 84 6.47 -7.33 8.17
C LYS A 84 5.31 -7.14 7.19
N PRO A 85 4.51 -8.19 6.93
CA PRO A 85 3.37 -8.08 6.02
C PRO A 85 2.41 -6.93 6.34
N GLU A 86 2.09 -6.70 7.61
CA GLU A 86 1.20 -5.58 8.00
C GLU A 86 1.83 -4.22 7.73
N GLN A 87 3.16 -4.11 7.84
CA GLN A 87 3.87 -2.88 7.51
C GLN A 87 3.85 -2.62 6.00
N ILE A 88 3.94 -3.69 5.21
CA ILE A 88 3.82 -3.58 3.75
C ILE A 88 2.41 -3.15 3.36
N GLU A 89 1.39 -3.68 4.02
CA GLU A 89 0.01 -3.24 3.83
C GLU A 89 -0.15 -1.75 4.15
N ASN A 90 0.46 -1.30 5.23
CA ASN A 90 0.41 0.09 5.65
C ASN A 90 1.08 1.01 4.63
N VAL A 91 2.24 0.61 4.09
CA VAL A 91 2.93 1.44 3.10
C VAL A 91 2.17 1.48 1.78
N ALA A 92 1.52 0.37 1.40
CA ALA A 92 0.66 0.37 0.21
C ALA A 92 -0.50 1.36 0.36
N ALA A 93 -1.14 1.38 1.53
CA ALA A 93 -2.21 2.33 1.82
C ALA A 93 -1.70 3.78 1.76
N TYR A 94 -0.52 4.03 2.27
CA TYR A 94 0.12 5.34 2.21
C TYR A 94 0.37 5.79 0.77
N VAL A 95 0.92 4.91 -0.07
CA VAL A 95 1.19 5.22 -1.48
C VAL A 95 -0.10 5.56 -2.22
N LEU A 96 -1.15 4.78 -2.03
CA LEU A 96 -2.45 5.05 -2.66
C LEU A 96 -3.05 6.37 -2.19
N GLU A 97 -2.98 6.65 -0.90
CA GLU A 97 -3.46 7.91 -0.34
C GLU A 97 -2.71 9.10 -0.93
N GLN A 98 -1.37 9.02 -1.00
CA GLN A 98 -0.56 10.08 -1.57
C GLN A 98 -0.80 10.25 -3.08
N ALA A 99 -0.95 9.16 -3.80
CA ALA A 99 -1.28 9.20 -5.23
C ALA A 99 -2.60 9.95 -5.46
N ASP A 100 -3.60 9.69 -4.64
CA ASP A 100 -4.89 10.38 -4.71
C ASP A 100 -4.78 11.89 -4.41
N LYS A 101 -3.79 12.29 -3.63
CA LYS A 101 -3.51 13.69 -3.28
C LYS A 101 -2.45 14.32 -4.17
N ASN A 102 -2.00 13.64 -5.20
CA ASN A 102 -0.90 14.08 -6.06
C ASN A 102 0.40 14.31 -5.28
N TRP A 103 0.63 13.54 -4.22
CA TRP A 103 1.83 13.63 -3.38
C TRP A 103 2.01 15.00 -2.71
N LYS A 104 0.91 15.65 -2.37
CA LYS A 104 0.92 16.97 -1.71
C LYS A 104 0.67 16.89 -0.22
#